data_ffc3f8144c49442ff846958c469263a9
#
_entry.id   ffc3f8144c49442ff846958c469263a9
#
_cell.length_a   1.000
_cell.length_b   1.000
_cell.length_c   1.000
_cell.angle_alpha   90.00
_cell.angle_beta   90.00
_cell.angle_gamma   90.00
#
_symmetry.space_group_name_H-M   'P 1'
#
loop_
_entity.id
_entity.type
_entity.pdbx_description
1 polymer ?
#
loop_
_entity_poly.entity_id
_entity_poly.type
_entity_poly.pdbx_seq_one_letter_code
_entity_poly.pdbx_strand_id
1 'polypeptide(L)'
;MKIAIDGTAASGKGTLSDNLSKELKLPRLDTGLLYRKLAFMYIKSLKLIPTENTINNSILKSILNDFDLNDLEPEALKQDLYGNFASRIGKLDFVRNKLKIIQIEYVENMIKKKGGCILDGRDIGTEILPNADFKFYIDAPIEIRAKRRFKQLYSSNKSIKFKNILLDLEKRDINDKSRKNSPLIFSDDSILIDTEFLNPHQVLKKALSYIKKNK
;
A
#
# COMPACT_ATOMS: atom_id res chain seq x y z
N MET A 1 18.00 -3.09 9.00
CA MET A 1 16.75 -3.78 9.37
C MET A 1 15.69 -3.52 8.31
N LYS A 2 15.06 -4.58 7.78
CA LYS A 2 14.00 -4.53 6.74
C LYS A 2 12.68 -4.95 7.36
N ILE A 3 11.65 -4.12 7.26
CA ILE A 3 10.31 -4.42 7.78
C ILE A 3 9.31 -4.38 6.63
N ALA A 4 8.61 -5.49 6.43
CA ALA A 4 7.51 -5.63 5.49
C ALA A 4 6.16 -5.54 6.22
N ILE A 5 5.23 -4.73 5.69
CA ILE A 5 3.89 -4.58 6.27
C ILE A 5 2.86 -4.78 5.16
N ASP A 6 2.19 -5.93 5.17
CA ASP A 6 1.11 -6.25 4.24
C ASP A 6 -0.25 -6.26 4.93
N GLY A 7 -1.31 -6.37 4.16
CA GLY A 7 -2.67 -6.53 4.69
C GLY A 7 -3.73 -5.80 3.86
N THR A 8 -4.98 -5.93 4.27
CA THR A 8 -6.16 -5.46 3.56
C THR A 8 -6.26 -3.93 3.46
N ALA A 9 -7.14 -3.45 2.58
CA ALA A 9 -7.38 -2.02 2.45
C ALA A 9 -8.01 -1.43 3.74
N ALA A 10 -7.56 -0.26 4.19
CA ALA A 10 -8.03 0.43 5.40
C ALA A 10 -7.83 -0.35 6.73
N SER A 11 -6.97 -1.37 6.77
CA SER A 11 -6.65 -2.13 7.99
C SER A 11 -5.76 -1.38 9.00
N GLY A 12 -5.18 -0.24 8.63
CA GLY A 12 -4.28 0.53 9.49
C GLY A 12 -2.78 0.37 9.19
N LYS A 13 -2.41 -0.34 8.12
CA LYS A 13 -1.01 -0.52 7.70
C LYS A 13 -0.21 0.76 7.64
N GLY A 14 -0.71 1.74 6.88
CA GLY A 14 -0.01 3.01 6.70
C GLY A 14 0.21 3.75 8.01
N THR A 15 -0.75 3.68 8.95
CA THR A 15 -0.60 4.26 10.29
C THR A 15 0.47 3.53 11.08
N LEU A 16 0.49 2.19 11.05
CA LEU A 16 1.53 1.41 11.72
C LEU A 16 2.90 1.70 11.11
N SER A 17 3.00 1.70 9.80
CA SER A 17 4.23 1.96 9.05
C SER A 17 4.81 3.34 9.38
N ASP A 18 3.95 4.38 9.43
CA ASP A 18 4.35 5.74 9.79
C ASP A 18 4.85 5.82 11.26
N ASN A 19 4.12 5.19 12.19
CA ASN A 19 4.50 5.17 13.60
C ASN A 19 5.79 4.39 13.83
N LEU A 20 5.98 3.23 13.18
CA LEU A 20 7.23 2.47 13.26
C LEU A 20 8.41 3.24 12.66
N SER A 21 8.19 3.96 11.55
CA SER A 21 9.20 4.81 10.93
C SER A 21 9.73 5.87 11.90
N LYS A 22 8.83 6.55 12.62
CA LYS A 22 9.18 7.55 13.62
C LYS A 22 9.92 6.94 14.81
N GLU A 23 9.40 5.84 15.35
CA GLU A 23 9.95 5.18 16.54
C GLU A 23 11.34 4.57 16.28
N LEU A 24 11.50 3.91 15.14
CA LEU A 24 12.73 3.22 14.78
C LEU A 24 13.71 4.11 14.00
N LYS A 25 13.32 5.34 13.64
CA LYS A 25 14.07 6.28 12.80
C LYS A 25 14.50 5.66 11.46
N LEU A 26 13.65 4.80 10.90
CA LEU A 26 13.87 4.17 9.60
C LEU A 26 13.04 4.86 8.52
N PRO A 27 13.57 5.03 7.31
CA PRO A 27 12.81 5.53 6.17
C PRO A 27 11.67 4.59 5.83
N ARG A 28 10.56 5.18 5.37
CA ARG A 28 9.35 4.45 4.98
C ARG A 28 9.03 4.68 3.51
N LEU A 29 8.50 3.63 2.85
CA LEU A 29 7.89 3.72 1.53
C LEU A 29 6.49 3.13 1.57
N ASP A 30 5.46 3.97 1.36
CA ASP A 30 4.11 3.53 1.03
C ASP A 30 4.06 3.15 -0.45
N THR A 31 4.15 1.84 -0.73
CA THR A 31 4.22 1.37 -2.12
C THR A 31 2.91 1.59 -2.88
N GLY A 32 1.79 1.73 -2.17
CA GLY A 32 0.51 2.12 -2.78
C GLY A 32 0.55 3.50 -3.44
N LEU A 33 1.40 4.42 -2.94
CA LEU A 33 1.58 5.74 -3.55
C LEU A 33 2.26 5.67 -4.92
N LEU A 34 3.12 4.67 -5.17
CA LEU A 34 3.75 4.47 -6.47
C LEU A 34 2.71 4.19 -7.56
N TYR A 35 1.80 3.24 -7.28
CA TYR A 35 0.70 2.94 -8.19
C TYR A 35 -0.26 4.11 -8.35
N ARG A 36 -0.50 4.90 -7.31
CA ARG A 36 -1.34 6.10 -7.35
C ARG A 36 -0.66 7.24 -8.12
N LYS A 37 0.65 7.45 -7.97
CA LYS A 37 1.43 8.41 -8.77
C LYS A 37 1.36 8.03 -10.25
N LEU A 38 1.56 6.76 -10.59
CA LEU A 38 1.45 6.29 -11.96
C LEU A 38 0.03 6.50 -12.52
N ALA A 39 -1.00 6.22 -11.72
CA ALA A 39 -2.39 6.48 -12.08
C ALA A 39 -2.65 7.98 -12.33
N PHE A 40 -2.14 8.84 -11.47
CA PHE A 40 -2.24 10.30 -11.61
C PHE A 40 -1.56 10.79 -12.90
N MET A 41 -0.32 10.37 -13.14
CA MET A 41 0.44 10.76 -14.34
C MET A 41 -0.29 10.33 -15.62
N TYR A 42 -0.81 9.10 -15.62
CA TYR A 42 -1.55 8.57 -16.77
C TYR A 42 -2.85 9.35 -17.04
N ILE A 43 -3.68 9.56 -16.02
CA ILE A 43 -4.94 10.32 -16.15
C ILE A 43 -4.65 11.76 -16.59
N LYS A 44 -3.61 12.38 -16.04
CA LYS A 44 -3.18 13.72 -16.41
C LYS A 44 -2.74 13.81 -17.88
N SER A 45 -2.02 12.78 -18.38
CA SER A 45 -1.56 12.74 -19.78
C SER A 45 -2.70 12.65 -20.78
N LEU A 46 -3.79 11.97 -20.42
CA LEU A 46 -4.98 11.80 -21.29
C LEU A 46 -5.97 12.96 -21.22
N LYS A 47 -5.87 13.84 -20.21
CA LYS A 47 -6.85 14.90 -19.91
C LYS A 47 -8.29 14.39 -19.71
N LEU A 48 -8.48 13.09 -19.50
CA LEU A 48 -9.77 12.44 -19.23
C LEU A 48 -9.59 11.23 -18.31
N ILE A 49 -10.71 10.85 -17.65
CA ILE A 49 -10.73 9.66 -16.80
C ILE A 49 -11.00 8.45 -17.70
N PRO A 50 -10.04 7.51 -17.82
CA PRO A 50 -10.21 6.33 -18.66
C PRO A 50 -11.29 5.39 -18.12
N THR A 51 -12.12 4.86 -19.01
CA THR A 51 -13.02 3.73 -18.69
C THR A 51 -12.23 2.42 -18.61
N GLU A 52 -12.85 1.34 -18.11
CA GLU A 52 -12.15 0.05 -17.92
C GLU A 52 -11.51 -0.50 -19.19
N ASN A 53 -12.11 -0.24 -20.36
CA ASN A 53 -11.66 -0.78 -21.66
C ASN A 53 -10.64 0.12 -22.38
N THR A 54 -10.19 1.22 -21.78
CA THR A 54 -9.41 2.25 -22.48
C THR A 54 -8.00 2.48 -21.94
N ILE A 55 -7.41 1.50 -21.23
CA ILE A 55 -6.01 1.62 -20.80
C ILE A 55 -5.09 1.44 -22.01
N ASN A 56 -4.44 2.52 -22.42
CA ASN A 56 -3.42 2.48 -23.47
C ASN A 56 -2.08 2.06 -22.86
N ASN A 57 -1.69 0.81 -23.13
CA ASN A 57 -0.47 0.24 -22.57
C ASN A 57 0.80 0.94 -23.09
N SER A 58 0.80 1.50 -24.30
CA SER A 58 1.96 2.21 -24.85
C SER A 58 2.23 3.51 -24.12
N ILE A 59 1.18 4.29 -23.84
CA ILE A 59 1.27 5.51 -23.03
C ILE A 59 1.73 5.18 -21.61
N LEU A 60 1.14 4.14 -21.01
CA LEU A 60 1.50 3.73 -19.65
C LEU A 60 2.96 3.26 -19.55
N LYS A 61 3.46 2.54 -20.55
CA LYS A 61 4.88 2.14 -20.66
C LYS A 61 5.80 3.35 -20.80
N SER A 62 5.43 4.33 -21.62
CA SER A 62 6.20 5.57 -21.77
C SER A 62 6.33 6.30 -20.43
N ILE A 63 5.22 6.47 -19.71
CA ILE A 63 5.24 7.11 -18.38
C ILE A 63 6.12 6.33 -17.39
N LEU A 64 6.08 5.00 -17.44
CA LEU A 64 6.89 4.15 -16.57
C LEU A 64 8.40 4.24 -16.83
N ASN A 65 8.82 4.60 -18.05
CA ASN A 65 10.25 4.78 -18.35
C ASN A 65 10.84 5.97 -17.61
N ASP A 66 10.05 7.05 -17.46
CA ASP A 66 10.44 8.28 -16.79
C ASP A 66 9.99 8.34 -15.33
N PHE A 67 9.47 7.21 -14.80
CA PHE A 67 8.92 7.15 -13.45
C PHE A 67 10.03 7.13 -12.39
N ASP A 68 9.95 8.04 -11.44
CA ASP A 68 10.84 8.12 -10.29
C ASP A 68 10.08 8.15 -8.95
N LEU A 69 10.85 8.24 -7.84
CA LEU A 69 10.31 8.34 -6.48
C LEU A 69 10.17 9.79 -5.99
N ASN A 70 10.55 10.78 -6.81
CA ASN A 70 10.43 12.18 -6.45
C ASN A 70 8.96 12.61 -6.48
N ASP A 71 8.64 13.70 -5.80
CA ASP A 71 7.30 14.31 -5.81
C ASP A 71 6.14 13.35 -5.50
N LEU A 72 6.37 12.41 -4.59
CA LEU A 72 5.30 11.62 -3.99
C LEU A 72 4.55 12.53 -2.99
N GLU A 73 3.63 13.36 -3.49
CA GLU A 73 2.74 14.17 -2.66
C GLU A 73 1.56 13.34 -2.15
N PRO A 74 1.62 12.84 -0.90
CA PRO A 74 0.63 11.87 -0.41
C PRO A 74 -0.80 12.39 -0.46
N GLU A 75 -1.01 13.67 -0.18
CA GLU A 75 -2.37 14.25 -0.11
C GLU A 75 -3.02 14.33 -1.50
N ALA A 76 -2.29 14.78 -2.52
CA ALA A 76 -2.81 14.83 -3.90
C ALA A 76 -3.19 13.43 -4.42
N LEU A 77 -2.43 12.40 -4.03
CA LEU A 77 -2.61 11.02 -4.48
C LEU A 77 -3.63 10.21 -3.66
N LYS A 78 -4.11 10.73 -2.53
CA LYS A 78 -5.07 10.00 -1.66
C LYS A 78 -6.50 9.95 -2.20
N GLN A 79 -6.83 10.67 -3.25
CA GLN A 79 -8.15 10.63 -3.87
C GLN A 79 -8.52 9.22 -4.32
N ASP A 80 -9.80 8.85 -4.14
CA ASP A 80 -10.30 7.51 -4.49
C ASP A 80 -10.18 7.21 -5.98
N LEU A 81 -10.29 8.23 -6.84
CA LEU A 81 -10.04 8.14 -8.28
C LEU A 81 -8.71 7.45 -8.58
N TYR A 82 -7.60 7.97 -8.02
CA TYR A 82 -6.28 7.39 -8.25
C TYR A 82 -6.11 6.04 -7.58
N GLY A 83 -6.77 5.81 -6.43
CA GLY A 83 -6.78 4.51 -5.77
C GLY A 83 -7.45 3.42 -6.58
N ASN A 84 -8.59 3.71 -7.18
CA ASN A 84 -9.33 2.78 -8.02
C ASN A 84 -8.58 2.50 -9.33
N PHE A 85 -8.02 3.52 -9.96
CA PHE A 85 -7.22 3.33 -11.16
C PHE A 85 -5.90 2.59 -10.86
N ALA A 86 -5.23 2.89 -9.75
CA ALA A 86 -4.05 2.17 -9.27
C ALA A 86 -4.31 0.67 -9.10
N SER A 87 -5.48 0.30 -8.55
CA SER A 87 -5.88 -1.12 -8.44
C SER A 87 -6.06 -1.81 -9.80
N ARG A 88 -6.48 -1.06 -10.83
CA ARG A 88 -6.62 -1.58 -12.20
C ARG A 88 -5.27 -1.78 -12.88
N ILE A 89 -4.43 -0.74 -12.92
CA ILE A 89 -3.09 -0.84 -13.54
C ILE A 89 -2.16 -1.78 -12.77
N GLY A 90 -2.37 -1.95 -11.46
CA GLY A 90 -1.66 -2.91 -10.62
C GLY A 90 -1.92 -4.39 -10.95
N LYS A 91 -2.85 -4.70 -11.89
CA LYS A 91 -3.04 -6.04 -12.46
C LYS A 91 -2.13 -6.32 -13.65
N LEU A 92 -1.51 -5.28 -14.22
CA LEU A 92 -0.66 -5.39 -15.40
C LEU A 92 0.76 -5.81 -15.00
N ASP A 93 1.23 -6.92 -15.52
CA ASP A 93 2.53 -7.51 -15.17
C ASP A 93 3.71 -6.56 -15.42
N PHE A 94 3.71 -5.85 -16.55
CA PHE A 94 4.78 -4.91 -16.86
C PHE A 94 4.84 -3.72 -15.88
N VAL A 95 3.68 -3.28 -15.35
CA VAL A 95 3.62 -2.25 -14.30
C VAL A 95 4.23 -2.77 -13.01
N ARG A 96 3.80 -3.97 -12.59
CA ARG A 96 4.32 -4.59 -11.37
C ARG A 96 5.83 -4.82 -11.44
N ASN A 97 6.29 -5.38 -12.55
CA ASN A 97 7.72 -5.66 -12.73
C ASN A 97 8.57 -4.39 -12.65
N LYS A 98 8.14 -3.33 -13.32
CA LYS A 98 8.86 -2.04 -13.26
C LYS A 98 8.85 -1.43 -11.86
N LEU A 99 7.67 -1.39 -11.21
CA LEU A 99 7.57 -0.85 -9.85
C LEU A 99 8.26 -1.74 -8.81
N LYS A 100 8.35 -3.06 -9.02
CA LYS A 100 9.14 -3.97 -8.18
C LYS A 100 10.63 -3.61 -8.22
N ILE A 101 11.19 -3.37 -9.40
CA ILE A 101 12.59 -2.94 -9.55
C ILE A 101 12.85 -1.64 -8.76
N ILE A 102 12.00 -0.64 -8.93
CA ILE A 102 12.12 0.65 -8.22
C ILE A 102 12.06 0.47 -6.69
N GLN A 103 11.19 -0.41 -6.21
CA GLN A 103 11.08 -0.71 -4.78
C GLN A 103 12.34 -1.40 -4.25
N ILE A 104 12.89 -2.35 -5.00
CA ILE A 104 14.14 -3.06 -4.62
C ILE A 104 15.31 -2.07 -4.58
N GLU A 105 15.47 -1.23 -5.59
CA GLU A 105 16.50 -0.17 -5.64
C GLU A 105 16.37 0.79 -4.45
N TYR A 106 15.14 1.20 -4.10
CA TYR A 106 14.90 2.00 -2.89
C TYR A 106 15.40 1.29 -1.63
N VAL A 107 15.05 0.01 -1.46
CA VAL A 107 15.47 -0.79 -0.29
C VAL A 107 16.98 -0.86 -0.19
N GLU A 108 17.68 -1.19 -1.28
CA GLU A 108 19.15 -1.26 -1.30
C GLU A 108 19.80 0.06 -0.92
N ASN A 109 19.28 1.16 -1.47
CA ASN A 109 19.76 2.50 -1.15
C ASN A 109 19.53 2.86 0.32
N MET A 110 18.36 2.50 0.88
CA MET A 110 18.06 2.81 2.30
C MET A 110 18.84 1.93 3.26
N ILE A 111 19.10 0.68 2.92
CA ILE A 111 20.00 -0.18 3.71
C ILE A 111 21.39 0.45 3.80
N LYS A 112 21.96 0.90 2.67
CA LYS A 112 23.29 1.53 2.63
C LYS A 112 23.34 2.85 3.40
N LYS A 113 22.31 3.70 3.26
CA LYS A 113 22.29 5.05 3.83
C LYS A 113 21.81 5.13 5.28
N LYS A 114 20.88 4.24 5.67
CA LYS A 114 20.15 4.34 6.94
C LYS A 114 20.11 3.03 7.74
N GLY A 115 20.78 1.98 7.26
CA GLY A 115 20.79 0.67 7.92
C GLY A 115 19.49 -0.12 7.80
N GLY A 116 18.50 0.38 7.04
CA GLY A 116 17.23 -0.32 6.85
C GLY A 116 16.10 0.56 6.35
N CYS A 117 14.91 -0.05 6.22
CA CYS A 117 13.68 0.64 5.78
C CYS A 117 12.42 -0.14 6.15
N ILE A 118 11.29 0.53 6.03
CA ILE A 118 9.94 -0.03 6.21
C ILE A 118 9.18 0.15 4.91
N LEU A 119 8.61 -0.93 4.37
CA LEU A 119 7.72 -0.88 3.22
C LEU A 119 6.34 -1.36 3.62
N ASP A 120 5.29 -0.67 3.17
CA ASP A 120 3.92 -1.13 3.34
C ASP A 120 3.18 -1.25 2.00
N GLY A 121 2.44 -2.36 1.85
CA GLY A 121 1.77 -2.70 0.60
C GLY A 121 0.80 -3.87 0.69
N ARG A 122 0.94 -4.81 -0.26
CA ARG A 122 0.10 -6.01 -0.38
C ARG A 122 0.90 -7.31 -0.57
N ASP A 123 2.10 -7.18 -1.03
CA ASP A 123 2.98 -8.26 -1.47
C ASP A 123 4.44 -7.97 -1.07
N ILE A 124 4.60 -7.16 -0.04
CA ILE A 124 5.94 -6.73 0.39
C ILE A 124 6.71 -7.93 0.97
N GLY A 125 6.11 -8.64 1.90
CA GLY A 125 6.75 -9.79 2.56
C GLY A 125 6.86 -11.03 1.68
N THR A 126 6.10 -11.11 0.58
CA THR A 126 6.13 -12.26 -0.34
C THR A 126 7.00 -12.02 -1.58
N GLU A 127 6.96 -10.81 -2.15
CA GLU A 127 7.55 -10.52 -3.45
C GLU A 127 8.70 -9.50 -3.40
N ILE A 128 8.58 -8.47 -2.58
CA ILE A 128 9.56 -7.37 -2.56
C ILE A 128 10.68 -7.64 -1.56
N LEU A 129 10.29 -8.05 -0.35
CA LEU A 129 11.19 -8.35 0.77
C LEU A 129 10.92 -9.76 1.33
N PRO A 130 11.09 -10.83 0.52
CA PRO A 130 10.85 -12.20 1.00
C PRO A 130 11.77 -12.58 2.17
N ASN A 131 12.90 -11.89 2.32
CA ASN A 131 13.86 -12.05 3.42
C ASN A 131 13.85 -10.80 4.33
N ALA A 132 12.67 -10.22 4.63
CA ALA A 132 12.54 -9.16 5.62
C ALA A 132 12.85 -9.69 7.03
N ASP A 133 13.48 -8.85 7.87
CA ASP A 133 13.75 -9.23 9.27
C ASP A 133 12.44 -9.37 10.06
N PHE A 134 11.41 -8.59 9.68
CA PHE A 134 10.07 -8.67 10.25
C PHE A 134 9.02 -8.51 9.15
N LYS A 135 8.03 -9.41 9.17
CA LYS A 135 6.87 -9.37 8.29
C LYS A 135 5.61 -9.25 9.14
N PHE A 136 4.86 -8.18 8.95
CA PHE A 136 3.58 -7.96 9.62
C PHE A 136 2.45 -8.04 8.60
N TYR A 137 1.41 -8.79 8.95
CA TYR A 137 0.16 -8.80 8.21
C TYR A 137 -0.92 -8.14 9.06
N ILE A 138 -1.48 -7.02 8.55
CA ILE A 138 -2.43 -6.20 9.29
C ILE A 138 -3.81 -6.39 8.72
N ASP A 139 -4.75 -6.82 9.55
CA ASP A 139 -6.13 -7.02 9.13
C ASP A 139 -7.15 -6.53 10.17
N ALA A 140 -8.38 -6.45 9.77
CA ALA A 140 -9.57 -6.25 10.60
C ALA A 140 -10.83 -6.63 9.80
N PRO A 141 -11.96 -6.94 10.46
CA PRO A 141 -13.23 -7.15 9.79
C PRO A 141 -13.58 -5.98 8.85
N ILE A 142 -14.19 -6.32 7.72
CA ILE A 142 -14.42 -5.33 6.66
C ILE A 142 -15.31 -4.18 7.10
N GLU A 143 -16.28 -4.44 7.97
CA GLU A 143 -17.18 -3.42 8.52
C GLU A 143 -16.41 -2.40 9.37
N ILE A 144 -15.42 -2.86 10.16
CA ILE A 144 -14.55 -2.00 10.95
C ILE A 144 -13.70 -1.12 10.04
N ARG A 145 -13.12 -1.72 8.99
CA ARG A 145 -12.32 -0.99 8.00
C ARG A 145 -13.17 0.05 7.24
N ALA A 146 -14.39 -0.32 6.87
CA ALA A 146 -15.34 0.58 6.24
C ALA A 146 -15.74 1.74 7.16
N LYS A 147 -15.99 1.50 8.45
CA LYS A 147 -16.28 2.56 9.44
C LYS A 147 -15.10 3.53 9.58
N ARG A 148 -13.86 3.01 9.65
CA ARG A 148 -12.64 3.85 9.73
C ARG A 148 -12.50 4.72 8.47
N ARG A 149 -12.67 4.13 7.29
CA ARG A 149 -12.59 4.84 6.01
C ARG A 149 -13.71 5.85 5.84
N PHE A 150 -14.93 5.51 6.24
CA PHE A 150 -16.06 6.43 6.23
C PHE A 150 -15.77 7.66 7.11
N LYS A 151 -15.34 7.47 8.36
CA LYS A 151 -15.01 8.57 9.26
C LYS A 151 -13.93 9.49 8.66
N GLN A 152 -12.91 8.91 8.01
CA GLN A 152 -11.83 9.66 7.39
C GLN A 152 -12.32 10.51 6.21
N LEU A 153 -13.18 9.96 5.35
CA LEU A 153 -13.65 10.64 4.14
C LEU A 153 -14.82 11.59 4.42
N TYR A 154 -15.67 11.28 5.37
CA TYR A 154 -16.85 12.08 5.71
C TYR A 154 -16.49 13.48 6.25
N SER A 155 -15.28 13.64 6.80
CA SER A 155 -14.78 14.96 7.24
C SER A 155 -14.61 15.94 6.07
N SER A 156 -14.22 15.44 4.89
CA SER A 156 -13.97 16.24 3.69
C SER A 156 -15.15 16.22 2.68
N ASN A 157 -15.97 15.17 2.71
CA ASN A 157 -17.10 15.03 1.79
C ASN A 157 -18.32 14.42 2.50
N LYS A 158 -19.32 15.24 2.80
CA LYS A 158 -20.56 14.84 3.51
C LYS A 158 -21.52 14.01 2.65
N SER A 159 -21.34 13.93 1.33
CA SER A 159 -22.22 13.16 0.44
C SER A 159 -21.85 11.67 0.34
N ILE A 160 -20.75 11.26 0.97
CA ILE A 160 -20.28 9.87 0.93
C ILE A 160 -21.26 8.95 1.68
N LYS A 161 -21.58 7.82 1.06
CA LYS A 161 -22.44 6.77 1.64
C LYS A 161 -21.59 5.62 2.14
N PHE A 162 -21.83 5.17 3.38
CA PHE A 162 -21.14 4.03 3.99
C PHE A 162 -21.21 2.76 3.12
N LYS A 163 -22.39 2.47 2.53
CA LYS A 163 -22.59 1.30 1.65
C LYS A 163 -21.62 1.30 0.45
N ASN A 164 -21.35 2.46 -0.13
CA ASN A 164 -20.41 2.55 -1.27
C ASN A 164 -18.98 2.24 -0.84
N ILE A 165 -18.57 2.74 0.33
CA ILE A 165 -17.24 2.45 0.87
C ILE A 165 -17.07 0.96 1.17
N LEU A 166 -18.10 0.33 1.75
CA LEU A 166 -18.07 -1.11 2.03
C LEU A 166 -17.88 -1.91 0.74
N LEU A 167 -18.71 -1.65 -0.28
CA LEU A 167 -18.61 -2.31 -1.59
C LEU A 167 -17.25 -2.07 -2.27
N ASP A 168 -16.70 -0.88 -2.17
CA ASP A 168 -15.38 -0.57 -2.75
C ASP A 168 -14.25 -1.32 -2.03
N LEU A 169 -14.33 -1.47 -0.71
CA LEU A 169 -13.35 -2.26 0.04
C LEU A 169 -13.47 -3.75 -0.28
N GLU A 170 -14.69 -4.29 -0.39
CA GLU A 170 -14.93 -5.68 -0.81
C GLU A 170 -14.30 -5.96 -2.18
N LYS A 171 -14.60 -5.13 -3.17
CA LYS A 171 -14.04 -5.24 -4.52
C LYS A 171 -12.51 -5.20 -4.50
N ARG A 172 -11.93 -4.32 -3.70
CA ARG A 172 -10.46 -4.20 -3.57
C ARG A 172 -9.86 -5.45 -2.94
N ASP A 173 -10.44 -5.94 -1.86
CA ASP A 173 -9.93 -7.14 -1.18
C ASP A 173 -10.02 -8.37 -2.09
N ILE A 174 -11.13 -8.54 -2.81
CA ILE A 174 -11.26 -9.59 -3.83
C ILE A 174 -10.16 -9.43 -4.89
N ASN A 175 -10.00 -8.25 -5.46
CA ASN A 175 -8.98 -7.99 -6.46
C ASN A 175 -7.56 -8.24 -5.94
N ASP A 176 -7.24 -7.78 -4.71
CA ASP A 176 -5.90 -7.93 -4.14
C ASP A 176 -5.57 -9.41 -3.83
N LYS A 177 -6.58 -10.21 -3.39
CA LYS A 177 -6.42 -11.63 -3.07
C LYS A 177 -6.45 -12.56 -4.28
N SER A 178 -7.28 -12.24 -5.30
CA SER A 178 -7.52 -13.12 -6.46
C SER A 178 -6.62 -12.85 -7.67
N ARG A 179 -5.80 -11.80 -7.66
CA ARG A 179 -4.93 -11.50 -8.79
C ARG A 179 -3.89 -12.61 -9.00
N LYS A 180 -3.63 -12.93 -10.27
CA LYS A 180 -2.70 -14.00 -10.67
C LYS A 180 -1.27 -13.72 -10.17
N ASN A 181 -0.83 -12.46 -10.27
CA ASN A 181 0.54 -12.07 -9.93
C ASN A 181 0.56 -11.29 -8.63
N SER A 182 1.42 -11.72 -7.71
CA SER A 182 1.62 -11.12 -6.38
C SER A 182 0.32 -10.92 -5.61
N PRO A 183 -0.51 -11.96 -5.40
CA PRO A 183 -1.73 -11.84 -4.60
C PRO A 183 -1.41 -11.42 -3.17
N LEU A 184 -2.36 -10.76 -2.51
CA LEU A 184 -2.28 -10.51 -1.08
C LEU A 184 -2.45 -11.83 -0.33
N ILE A 185 -1.36 -12.34 0.22
CA ILE A 185 -1.31 -13.61 0.96
C ILE A 185 -0.79 -13.34 2.36
N PHE A 186 -1.38 -14.00 3.35
CA PHE A 186 -0.80 -14.15 4.67
C PHE A 186 0.24 -15.29 4.59
N SER A 187 1.53 -14.97 4.69
CA SER A 187 2.59 -15.98 4.67
C SER A 187 2.86 -16.54 6.06
N ASP A 188 3.31 -17.80 6.13
CA ASP A 188 3.51 -18.53 7.39
C ASP A 188 4.53 -17.85 8.32
N ASP A 189 5.47 -17.11 7.75
CA ASP A 189 6.48 -16.34 8.50
C ASP A 189 6.04 -14.90 8.83
N SER A 190 4.78 -14.55 8.54
CA SER A 190 4.22 -13.26 8.88
C SER A 190 3.55 -13.25 10.25
N ILE A 191 3.68 -12.13 10.95
CA ILE A 191 3.03 -11.88 12.24
C ILE A 191 1.68 -11.21 11.98
N LEU A 192 0.58 -11.93 12.26
CA LEU A 192 -0.76 -11.35 12.16
C LEU A 192 -1.02 -10.37 13.31
N ILE A 193 -1.41 -9.16 12.95
CA ILE A 193 -1.95 -8.17 13.88
C ILE A 193 -3.39 -7.84 13.47
N ASP A 194 -4.34 -8.48 14.14
CA ASP A 194 -5.72 -8.05 14.08
C ASP A 194 -5.88 -6.72 14.82
N THR A 195 -6.45 -5.74 14.11
CA THR A 195 -6.61 -4.38 14.62
C THR A 195 -8.06 -4.05 14.99
N GLU A 196 -8.97 -5.03 15.04
CA GLU A 196 -10.39 -4.81 15.28
C GLU A 196 -10.62 -3.94 16.52
N PHE A 197 -10.06 -4.36 17.67
CA PHE A 197 -10.23 -3.71 18.97
C PHE A 197 -9.02 -2.88 19.41
N LEU A 198 -8.05 -2.65 18.51
CA LEU A 198 -6.84 -1.95 18.85
C LEU A 198 -6.84 -0.52 18.30
N ASN A 199 -6.42 0.43 19.14
CA ASN A 199 -6.09 1.77 18.70
C ASN A 199 -4.67 1.81 18.09
N PRO A 200 -4.30 2.87 17.35
CA PRO A 200 -3.00 2.97 16.69
C PRO A 200 -1.78 2.79 17.60
N HIS A 201 -1.85 3.28 18.84
CA HIS A 201 -0.78 3.13 19.84
C HIS A 201 -0.62 1.67 20.29
N GLN A 202 -1.74 0.96 20.50
CA GLN A 202 -1.73 -0.45 20.87
C GLN A 202 -1.17 -1.34 19.74
N VAL A 203 -1.52 -1.04 18.49
CA VAL A 203 -0.97 -1.72 17.29
C VAL A 203 0.55 -1.52 17.22
N LEU A 204 1.03 -0.28 17.38
CA LEU A 204 2.46 0.03 17.43
C LEU A 204 3.17 -0.75 18.56
N LYS A 205 2.63 -0.70 19.79
CA LYS A 205 3.20 -1.41 20.95
C LYS A 205 3.30 -2.92 20.69
N LYS A 206 2.27 -3.51 20.06
CA LYS A 206 2.26 -4.92 19.70
C LYS A 206 3.36 -5.24 18.67
N ALA A 207 3.48 -4.46 17.61
CA ALA A 207 4.55 -4.65 16.61
C ALA A 207 5.95 -4.49 17.22
N LEU A 208 6.17 -3.47 18.06
CA LEU A 208 7.45 -3.25 18.74
C LEU A 208 7.81 -4.39 19.70
N SER A 209 6.84 -5.03 20.35
CA SER A 209 7.11 -6.17 21.24
C SER A 209 7.68 -7.36 20.48
N TYR A 210 7.22 -7.62 19.24
CA TYR A 210 7.81 -8.65 18.38
C TYR A 210 9.23 -8.29 17.92
N ILE A 211 9.47 -7.01 17.56
CA ILE A 211 10.79 -6.56 17.15
C ILE A 211 11.81 -6.66 18.30
N LYS A 212 11.41 -6.32 19.53
CA LYS A 212 12.29 -6.38 20.71
C LYS A 212 12.61 -7.81 21.16
N LYS A 213 11.69 -8.75 20.99
CA LYS A 213 11.91 -10.17 21.38
C LYS A 213 12.88 -10.92 20.47
N ASN A 214 13.08 -10.43 19.25
CA ASN A 214 13.87 -11.10 18.22
C ASN A 214 15.10 -10.29 17.80
N LYS A 215 15.49 -9.28 18.57
CA LYS A 215 16.78 -8.61 18.55
C LYS A 215 17.70 -9.19 19.60
#